data_5131595c40de563dca1f492a15b6a12a
#
_entry.id   5131595c40de563dca1f492a15b6a12a
#
_cell.length_a   1.000
_cell.length_b   1.000
_cell.length_c   1.000
_cell.angle_alpha   90.00
_cell.angle_beta   90.00
_cell.angle_gamma   90.00
#
_symmetry.space_group_name_H-M   'P 1'
#
loop_
_entity.id
_entity.type
_entity.pdbx_description
1 polymer ?
#
loop_
_entity_poly.entity_id
_entity_poly.type
_entity_poly.pdbx_seq_one_letter_code
_entity_poly.pdbx_strand_id
1 'polypeptide(L)'
;MFGLDPTIVTFVLYIVGMLGIGIAAYYYTQNFSDYILGGRRLGSFVTAMSAGASDMSGWLLMGLPGAVYLSGLVEGWIAIGLTLGAYLNWLFVAGRLRVYTEFNNNALTLPEYFHHRFGSRHNELKIVSASIILVFFTIYCASGVVAGAKLFQNLFSIDYSTALWYGALATIAYTFIGGFLAVSWTDTIQATLMIFALLLTPVFVVISIGGVDDLQNVIQQAEISVQKEFTDLFRGTTIIGLLSLAAWGLGYFGQPHILARFMAADSVRSLNKARKISMTWMVRCLVGAVAIGFFGMAYFYANANTASAALVNHEPEQVFIELSRLLFNPWIAGILLSAILAAVMSTLSCQLLISSSAITEDFYKGFIRPKASEKELVWLGRAMVLMIAAIAIWIAQDQNSKVLKLVEFAWAGFGSAFGPVVLLSLFWKRMTSSGAMAGMLTGAITVFAWKEWIPAKSELAQVYEMIPGFLLATLVIIAISLLSSKPDAETQETFEKAQEAYKNAL
;
A
#
# COMPACT_ATOMS: atom_id res chain seq x y z
N MET A 1 16.58 11.00 37.57
CA MET A 1 16.31 10.29 36.33
C MET A 1 15.63 11.28 35.40
N PHE A 2 16.19 11.44 34.23
CA PHE A 2 15.73 12.42 33.23
C PHE A 2 14.22 12.28 33.01
N GLY A 3 13.47 13.37 33.29
CA GLY A 3 12.01 13.42 33.14
C GLY A 3 11.56 13.43 31.66
N LEU A 4 12.11 12.50 30.85
CA LEU A 4 11.67 12.29 29.48
C LEU A 4 10.36 11.49 29.48
N ASP A 5 9.38 11.95 28.71
CA ASP A 5 8.12 11.23 28.50
C ASP A 5 8.43 9.82 27.96
N PRO A 6 7.97 8.74 28.61
CA PRO A 6 8.20 7.38 28.15
C PRO A 6 7.73 7.13 26.73
N THR A 7 6.68 7.79 26.27
CA THR A 7 6.18 7.73 24.90
C THR A 7 7.24 8.21 23.90
N ILE A 8 7.90 9.33 24.22
CA ILE A 8 8.99 9.88 23.39
C ILE A 8 10.19 8.93 23.38
N VAL A 9 10.53 8.36 24.55
CA VAL A 9 11.66 7.43 24.65
C VAL A 9 11.46 6.20 23.75
N THR A 10 10.29 5.55 23.84
CA THR A 10 9.97 4.37 23.01
C THR A 10 9.97 4.71 21.53
N PHE A 11 9.47 5.88 21.17
CA PHE A 11 9.42 6.36 19.79
C PHE A 11 10.82 6.61 19.21
N VAL A 12 11.70 7.27 19.98
CA VAL A 12 13.10 7.51 19.59
C VAL A 12 13.86 6.18 19.47
N LEU A 13 13.67 5.26 20.41
CA LEU A 13 14.30 3.93 20.36
C LEU A 13 13.87 3.16 19.10
N TYR A 14 12.59 3.25 18.71
CA TYR A 14 12.12 2.67 17.46
C TYR A 14 12.84 3.27 16.25
N ILE A 15 12.91 4.59 16.12
CA ILE A 15 13.59 5.27 15.00
C ILE A 15 15.06 4.89 14.94
N VAL A 16 15.77 4.93 16.07
CA VAL A 16 17.19 4.56 16.14
C VAL A 16 17.40 3.10 15.74
N GLY A 17 16.53 2.20 16.18
CA GLY A 17 16.55 0.79 15.78
C GLY A 17 16.40 0.61 14.27
N MET A 18 15.45 1.32 13.64
CA MET A 18 15.23 1.27 12.18
C MET A 18 16.43 1.82 11.41
N LEU A 19 17.00 2.94 11.85
CA LEU A 19 18.23 3.50 11.26
C LEU A 19 19.42 2.53 11.39
N GLY A 20 19.55 1.83 12.53
CA GLY A 20 20.59 0.81 12.74
C GLY A 20 20.48 -0.34 11.74
N ILE A 21 19.25 -0.83 11.48
CA ILE A 21 19.02 -1.87 10.47
C ILE A 21 19.32 -1.34 9.06
N GLY A 22 18.92 -0.10 8.78
CA GLY A 22 19.24 0.55 7.50
C GLY A 22 20.73 0.63 7.22
N ILE A 23 21.52 1.00 8.23
CA ILE A 23 22.99 1.05 8.15
C ILE A 23 23.58 -0.36 7.97
N ALA A 24 23.09 -1.36 8.72
CA ALA A 24 23.51 -2.73 8.55
C ALA A 24 23.25 -3.23 7.11
N ALA A 25 22.06 -3.03 6.59
CA ALA A 25 21.71 -3.44 5.23
C ALA A 25 22.54 -2.73 4.15
N TYR A 26 22.96 -1.49 4.40
CA TYR A 26 23.85 -0.75 3.50
C TYR A 26 25.14 -1.52 3.19
N TYR A 27 25.73 -2.18 4.19
CA TYR A 27 26.96 -2.97 4.01
C TYR A 27 26.73 -4.27 3.22
N TYR A 28 25.50 -4.76 3.14
CA TYR A 28 25.14 -5.95 2.36
C TYR A 28 24.71 -5.63 0.92
N THR A 29 24.45 -4.37 0.59
CA THR A 29 24.05 -3.92 -0.74
C THR A 29 25.29 -3.69 -1.59
N GLN A 30 25.59 -4.60 -2.52
CA GLN A 30 26.84 -4.56 -3.31
C GLN A 30 26.64 -3.99 -4.72
N ASN A 31 25.47 -4.13 -5.31
CA ASN A 31 25.18 -3.73 -6.69
C ASN A 31 23.76 -3.17 -6.82
N PHE A 32 23.42 -2.69 -8.01
CA PHE A 32 22.14 -2.06 -8.28
C PHE A 32 20.95 -3.06 -8.19
N SER A 33 21.16 -4.32 -8.58
CA SER A 33 20.15 -5.37 -8.43
C SER A 33 19.84 -5.65 -6.94
N ASP A 34 20.85 -5.65 -6.06
CA ASP A 34 20.64 -5.75 -4.62
C ASP A 34 19.90 -4.52 -4.10
N TYR A 35 20.21 -3.33 -4.62
CA TYR A 35 19.58 -2.08 -4.20
C TYR A 35 18.09 -2.02 -4.56
N ILE A 36 17.68 -2.53 -5.75
CA ILE A 36 16.29 -2.45 -6.26
C ILE A 36 15.43 -3.65 -5.87
N LEU A 37 15.99 -4.87 -5.90
CA LEU A 37 15.21 -6.12 -5.78
C LEU A 37 15.84 -7.14 -4.81
N GLY A 38 16.85 -6.77 -4.05
CA GLY A 38 17.50 -7.66 -3.09
C GLY A 38 18.14 -8.91 -3.71
N GLY A 39 18.52 -8.85 -4.99
CA GLY A 39 19.13 -9.96 -5.72
C GLY A 39 18.23 -11.20 -5.86
N ARG A 40 16.91 -11.06 -5.74
CA ARG A 40 15.92 -12.17 -5.75
C ARG A 40 16.20 -13.26 -4.70
N ARG A 41 16.57 -12.86 -3.49
CA ARG A 41 16.96 -13.79 -2.39
C ARG A 41 16.02 -13.79 -1.21
N LEU A 42 14.82 -13.20 -1.34
CA LEU A 42 13.88 -13.14 -0.24
C LEU A 42 13.27 -14.51 0.04
N GLY A 43 13.53 -15.06 1.21
CA GLY A 43 12.88 -16.27 1.71
C GLY A 43 11.40 -16.02 2.05
N SER A 44 10.64 -17.10 2.22
CA SER A 44 9.18 -17.07 2.36
C SER A 44 8.66 -16.16 3.46
N PHE A 45 9.33 -16.11 4.62
CA PHE A 45 8.90 -15.30 5.77
C PHE A 45 9.07 -13.80 5.48
N VAL A 46 10.27 -13.40 5.03
CA VAL A 46 10.55 -11.99 4.70
C VAL A 46 9.68 -11.52 3.53
N THR A 47 9.50 -12.34 2.49
CA THR A 47 8.61 -12.03 1.37
C THR A 47 7.17 -11.78 1.85
N ALA A 48 6.66 -12.64 2.74
CA ALA A 48 5.30 -12.51 3.27
C ALA A 48 5.11 -11.23 4.10
N MET A 49 6.04 -11.00 5.04
CA MET A 49 5.96 -9.87 5.96
C MET A 49 6.22 -8.54 5.24
N SER A 50 7.20 -8.51 4.32
CA SER A 50 7.49 -7.32 3.52
C SER A 50 6.35 -7.00 2.54
N ALA A 51 5.74 -8.00 1.88
CA ALA A 51 4.57 -7.77 1.03
C ALA A 51 3.40 -7.20 1.84
N GLY A 52 3.13 -7.75 3.03
CA GLY A 52 2.08 -7.27 3.93
C GLY A 52 2.35 -5.87 4.47
N ALA A 53 3.54 -5.63 5.03
CA ALA A 53 3.89 -4.33 5.61
C ALA A 53 3.98 -3.21 4.57
N SER A 54 4.45 -3.51 3.36
CA SER A 54 4.52 -2.51 2.29
C SER A 54 3.16 -2.11 1.72
N ASP A 55 2.17 -2.98 1.84
CA ASP A 55 0.79 -2.75 1.46
C ASP A 55 0.03 -1.96 2.53
N MET A 56 0.16 -2.38 3.78
CA MET A 56 -0.58 -1.89 4.93
C MET A 56 0.08 -0.63 5.51
N SER A 57 -0.22 0.52 4.91
CA SER A 57 0.29 1.84 5.33
C SER A 57 -0.50 2.45 6.50
N GLY A 58 -0.34 3.75 6.72
CA GLY A 58 -1.13 4.50 7.69
C GLY A 58 -2.65 4.37 7.51
N TRP A 59 -3.13 4.02 6.33
CA TRP A 59 -4.57 3.78 6.11
C TRP A 59 -5.13 2.63 6.96
N LEU A 60 -4.31 1.62 7.26
CA LEU A 60 -4.75 0.46 8.07
C LEU A 60 -4.99 0.82 9.55
N LEU A 61 -4.16 1.70 10.11
CA LEU A 61 -4.23 2.10 11.53
C LEU A 61 -5.06 3.36 11.76
N MET A 62 -5.27 4.17 10.72
CA MET A 62 -5.97 5.45 10.79
C MET A 62 -7.19 5.48 9.87
N GLY A 63 -7.01 5.25 8.58
CA GLY A 63 -8.03 5.43 7.55
C GLY A 63 -9.20 4.46 7.70
N LEU A 64 -8.94 3.14 7.68
CA LEU A 64 -9.99 2.12 7.82
C LEU A 64 -10.68 2.17 9.20
N PRO A 65 -9.96 2.26 10.33
CA PRO A 65 -10.62 2.48 11.61
C PRO A 65 -11.48 3.73 11.66
N GLY A 66 -11.02 4.86 11.06
CA GLY A 66 -11.79 6.09 10.97
C GLY A 66 -13.05 5.95 10.13
N ALA A 67 -12.99 5.26 9.00
CA ALA A 67 -14.16 4.97 8.17
C ALA A 67 -15.20 4.11 8.91
N VAL A 68 -14.74 3.04 9.57
CA VAL A 68 -15.61 2.17 10.39
C VAL A 68 -16.20 2.91 11.59
N TYR A 69 -15.43 3.78 12.23
CA TYR A 69 -15.92 4.65 13.31
C TYR A 69 -17.11 5.51 12.87
N LEU A 70 -17.03 6.09 11.67
CA LEU A 70 -18.09 6.94 11.12
C LEU A 70 -19.28 6.16 10.59
N SER A 71 -19.02 5.05 9.89
CA SER A 71 -20.05 4.39 9.07
C SER A 71 -20.49 3.03 9.62
N GLY A 72 -19.75 2.44 10.55
CA GLY A 72 -20.02 1.12 11.10
C GLY A 72 -19.44 -0.02 10.28
N LEU A 73 -19.94 -1.23 10.49
CA LEU A 73 -19.40 -2.45 9.89
C LEU A 73 -19.55 -2.53 8.37
N VAL A 74 -20.39 -1.69 7.76
CA VAL A 74 -20.52 -1.60 6.29
C VAL A 74 -19.16 -1.31 5.61
N GLU A 75 -18.28 -0.53 6.23
CA GLU A 75 -16.93 -0.28 5.73
C GLU A 75 -16.02 -1.52 5.80
N GLY A 76 -16.41 -2.53 6.55
CA GLY A 76 -15.75 -3.84 6.58
C GLY A 76 -15.70 -4.53 5.20
N TRP A 77 -16.54 -4.12 4.24
CA TRP A 77 -16.47 -4.61 2.85
C TRP A 77 -15.15 -4.25 2.16
N ILE A 78 -14.49 -3.15 2.57
CA ILE A 78 -13.11 -2.85 2.14
C ILE A 78 -12.18 -4.00 2.56
N ALA A 79 -12.23 -4.41 3.83
CA ALA A 79 -11.40 -5.49 4.36
C ALA A 79 -11.71 -6.85 3.68
N ILE A 80 -12.98 -7.14 3.42
CA ILE A 80 -13.41 -8.35 2.71
C ILE A 80 -12.86 -8.34 1.27
N GLY A 81 -13.06 -7.23 0.55
CA GLY A 81 -12.58 -7.07 -0.82
C GLY A 81 -11.06 -7.19 -0.92
N LEU A 82 -10.33 -6.49 -0.04
CA LEU A 82 -8.87 -6.57 0.04
C LEU A 82 -8.38 -7.99 0.34
N THR A 83 -9.00 -8.69 1.29
CA THR A 83 -8.65 -10.08 1.61
C THR A 83 -8.81 -11.00 0.40
N LEU A 84 -9.92 -10.89 -0.31
CA LEU A 84 -10.18 -11.69 -1.51
C LEU A 84 -9.20 -11.36 -2.62
N GLY A 85 -9.01 -10.07 -2.91
CA GLY A 85 -8.09 -9.60 -3.96
C GLY A 85 -6.64 -10.02 -3.70
N ALA A 86 -6.16 -9.85 -2.46
CA ALA A 86 -4.82 -10.29 -2.06
C ALA A 86 -4.67 -11.81 -2.22
N TYR A 87 -5.63 -12.59 -1.74
CA TYR A 87 -5.59 -14.05 -1.89
C TYR A 87 -5.50 -14.49 -3.35
N LEU A 88 -6.32 -13.90 -4.22
CA LEU A 88 -6.31 -14.20 -5.65
C LEU A 88 -4.99 -13.75 -6.31
N ASN A 89 -4.45 -12.60 -5.90
CA ASN A 89 -3.16 -12.12 -6.39
C ASN A 89 -2.01 -13.08 -6.01
N TRP A 90 -1.95 -13.53 -4.76
CA TRP A 90 -0.99 -14.54 -4.31
C TRP A 90 -1.14 -15.87 -5.05
N LEU A 91 -2.39 -16.28 -5.34
CA LEU A 91 -2.69 -17.57 -5.96
C LEU A 91 -2.36 -17.58 -7.46
N PHE A 92 -2.76 -16.53 -8.17
CA PHE A 92 -2.72 -16.51 -9.63
C PHE A 92 -1.54 -15.73 -10.20
N VAL A 93 -1.10 -14.65 -9.53
CA VAL A 93 -0.09 -13.73 -10.07
C VAL A 93 1.30 -14.04 -9.52
N ALA A 94 1.46 -14.20 -8.21
CA ALA A 94 2.77 -14.20 -7.57
C ALA A 94 3.77 -15.18 -8.20
N GLY A 95 3.43 -16.45 -8.27
CA GLY A 95 4.33 -17.47 -8.81
C GLY A 95 4.58 -17.33 -10.31
N ARG A 96 3.54 -16.96 -11.08
CA ARG A 96 3.70 -16.68 -12.51
C ARG A 96 4.61 -15.50 -12.76
N LEU A 97 4.36 -14.37 -12.11
CA LEU A 97 5.16 -13.15 -12.28
C LEU A 97 6.63 -13.41 -11.93
N ARG A 98 6.91 -14.17 -10.87
CA ARG A 98 8.27 -14.54 -10.49
C ARG A 98 9.01 -15.25 -11.63
N VAL A 99 8.37 -16.26 -12.27
CA VAL A 99 8.96 -17.00 -13.38
C VAL A 99 9.01 -16.16 -14.65
N TYR A 100 7.92 -15.49 -14.99
CA TYR A 100 7.83 -14.73 -16.23
C TYR A 100 8.84 -13.58 -16.29
N THR A 101 9.11 -12.90 -15.17
CA THR A 101 10.14 -11.84 -15.14
C THR A 101 11.54 -12.39 -15.36
N GLU A 102 11.82 -13.61 -14.92
CA GLU A 102 13.09 -14.28 -15.13
C GLU A 102 13.30 -14.64 -16.62
N PHE A 103 12.26 -15.21 -17.28
CA PHE A 103 12.29 -15.51 -18.71
C PHE A 103 12.29 -14.27 -19.61
N ASN A 104 11.80 -13.13 -19.11
CA ASN A 104 11.81 -11.86 -19.82
C ASN A 104 13.02 -11.01 -19.40
N ASN A 105 14.19 -11.47 -19.77
CA ASN A 105 15.49 -10.83 -19.58
C ASN A 105 15.83 -10.53 -18.10
N ASN A 106 15.36 -11.38 -17.19
CA ASN A 106 15.55 -11.18 -15.74
C ASN A 106 15.12 -9.78 -15.26
N ALA A 107 13.99 -9.28 -15.76
CA ALA A 107 13.50 -7.94 -15.55
C ALA A 107 13.47 -7.56 -14.05
N LEU A 108 14.05 -6.43 -13.69
CA LEU A 108 14.14 -5.94 -12.32
C LEU A 108 12.95 -5.05 -11.93
N THR A 109 12.31 -4.43 -12.92
CA THR A 109 11.17 -3.53 -12.73
C THR A 109 9.95 -4.01 -13.52
N LEU A 110 8.74 -3.57 -13.15
CA LEU A 110 7.54 -3.85 -13.94
C LEU A 110 7.59 -3.21 -15.34
N PRO A 111 8.04 -1.96 -15.50
CA PRO A 111 8.22 -1.38 -16.83
C PRO A 111 9.14 -2.21 -17.73
N GLU A 112 10.24 -2.72 -17.19
CA GLU A 112 11.16 -3.59 -17.90
C GLU A 112 10.51 -4.93 -18.27
N TYR A 113 9.76 -5.52 -17.33
CA TYR A 113 8.99 -6.73 -17.61
C TYR A 113 8.01 -6.53 -18.76
N PHE A 114 7.23 -5.46 -18.77
CA PHE A 114 6.30 -5.20 -19.86
C PHE A 114 7.01 -4.99 -21.20
N HIS A 115 8.13 -4.28 -21.19
CA HIS A 115 8.93 -4.07 -22.39
C HIS A 115 9.37 -5.40 -23.03
N HIS A 116 9.96 -6.30 -22.26
CA HIS A 116 10.44 -7.59 -22.77
C HIS A 116 9.30 -8.56 -23.05
N ARG A 117 8.27 -8.61 -22.19
CA ARG A 117 7.12 -9.49 -22.33
C ARG A 117 6.36 -9.30 -23.64
N PHE A 118 6.31 -8.09 -24.15
CA PHE A 118 5.59 -7.76 -25.37
C PHE A 118 6.48 -7.54 -26.56
N GLY A 119 7.79 -7.80 -26.47
CA GLY A 119 8.74 -7.62 -27.56
C GLY A 119 8.73 -6.19 -28.13
N SER A 120 8.57 -5.19 -27.25
CA SER A 120 8.51 -3.80 -27.68
C SER A 120 9.83 -3.35 -28.30
N ARG A 121 9.77 -2.90 -29.54
CA ARG A 121 10.98 -2.41 -30.27
C ARG A 121 11.45 -1.05 -29.76
N HIS A 122 10.55 -0.27 -29.18
CA HIS A 122 10.82 1.06 -28.65
C HIS A 122 10.51 1.07 -27.14
N ASN A 123 11.10 2.00 -26.42
CA ASN A 123 10.94 2.07 -24.96
C ASN A 123 9.61 2.70 -24.50
N GLU A 124 8.60 2.80 -25.37
CA GLU A 124 7.32 3.47 -25.10
C GLU A 124 6.59 2.87 -23.90
N LEU A 125 6.57 1.53 -23.80
CA LEU A 125 5.96 0.85 -22.64
C LEU A 125 6.69 1.15 -21.32
N LYS A 126 8.03 1.27 -21.36
CA LYS A 126 8.82 1.67 -20.19
C LYS A 126 8.46 3.09 -19.76
N ILE A 127 8.38 4.02 -20.71
CA ILE A 127 8.05 5.44 -20.44
C ILE A 127 6.65 5.55 -19.83
N VAL A 128 5.65 4.97 -20.49
CA VAL A 128 4.26 5.06 -20.04
C VAL A 128 4.09 4.44 -18.66
N SER A 129 4.59 3.22 -18.45
CA SER A 129 4.44 2.54 -17.16
C SER A 129 5.23 3.24 -16.05
N ALA A 130 6.45 3.69 -16.30
CA ALA A 130 7.24 4.45 -15.33
C ALA A 130 6.59 5.80 -15.00
N SER A 131 6.00 6.49 -15.98
CA SER A 131 5.28 7.75 -15.75
C SER A 131 4.05 7.53 -14.86
N ILE A 132 3.28 6.47 -15.09
CA ILE A 132 2.12 6.10 -14.26
C ILE A 132 2.58 5.78 -12.82
N ILE A 133 3.70 5.04 -12.67
CA ILE A 133 4.29 4.74 -11.36
C ILE A 133 4.63 6.03 -10.63
N LEU A 134 5.30 6.97 -11.28
CA LEU A 134 5.70 8.23 -10.66
C LEU A 134 4.51 9.06 -10.20
N VAL A 135 3.49 9.21 -11.04
CA VAL A 135 2.30 10.01 -10.73
C VAL A 135 1.57 9.44 -9.51
N PHE A 136 1.17 8.17 -9.56
CA PHE A 136 0.35 7.61 -8.50
C PHE A 136 1.14 7.33 -7.21
N PHE A 137 2.42 6.95 -7.28
CA PHE A 137 3.21 6.81 -6.06
C PHE A 137 3.54 8.16 -5.41
N THR A 138 3.69 9.23 -6.16
CA THR A 138 3.88 10.54 -5.54
C THR A 138 2.66 10.94 -4.71
N ILE A 139 1.45 10.68 -5.22
CA ILE A 139 0.19 10.91 -4.48
C ILE A 139 0.08 9.95 -3.27
N TYR A 140 0.44 8.69 -3.46
CA TYR A 140 0.41 7.71 -2.36
C TYR A 140 1.45 8.05 -1.28
N CYS A 141 2.65 8.48 -1.65
CA CYS A 141 3.68 8.97 -0.72
C CYS A 141 3.16 10.13 0.13
N ALA A 142 2.40 11.04 -0.49
CA ALA A 142 1.79 12.15 0.24
C ALA A 142 0.84 11.67 1.35
N SER A 143 0.09 10.57 1.15
CA SER A 143 -0.75 9.99 2.20
C SER A 143 0.05 9.53 3.42
N GLY A 144 1.22 8.92 3.20
CA GLY A 144 2.14 8.53 4.26
C GLY A 144 2.70 9.75 5.02
N VAL A 145 3.05 10.81 4.30
CA VAL A 145 3.52 12.06 4.90
C VAL A 145 2.42 12.70 5.74
N VAL A 146 1.16 12.74 5.25
CA VAL A 146 -0.01 13.23 6.02
C VAL A 146 -0.23 12.39 7.29
N ALA A 147 -0.18 11.06 7.19
CA ALA A 147 -0.34 10.18 8.35
C ALA A 147 0.75 10.41 9.40
N GLY A 148 2.00 10.52 8.98
CA GLY A 148 3.13 10.89 9.85
C GLY A 148 2.94 12.26 10.49
N ALA A 149 2.53 13.27 9.73
CA ALA A 149 2.27 14.60 10.24
C ALA A 149 1.18 14.63 11.32
N LYS A 150 0.04 13.97 11.08
CA LYS A 150 -1.05 13.85 12.07
C LYS A 150 -0.60 13.13 13.34
N LEU A 151 0.21 12.09 13.20
CA LEU A 151 0.79 11.39 14.36
C LEU A 151 1.69 12.31 15.17
N PHE A 152 2.66 13.00 14.54
CA PHE A 152 3.58 13.92 15.24
C PHE A 152 2.86 15.13 15.82
N GLN A 153 1.89 15.69 15.11
CA GLN A 153 1.04 16.78 15.60
C GLN A 153 0.34 16.41 16.92
N ASN A 154 -0.28 15.23 16.94
CA ASN A 154 -1.00 14.75 18.11
C ASN A 154 -0.04 14.39 19.26
N LEU A 155 1.06 13.67 18.94
CA LEU A 155 1.99 13.15 19.93
C LEU A 155 2.76 14.28 20.66
N PHE A 156 3.21 15.29 19.92
CA PHE A 156 4.05 16.36 20.44
C PHE A 156 3.30 17.69 20.66
N SER A 157 2.01 17.74 20.33
CA SER A 157 1.18 18.97 20.43
C SER A 157 1.82 20.16 19.70
N ILE A 158 2.40 19.93 18.53
CA ILE A 158 3.03 20.91 17.64
C ILE A 158 2.10 21.24 16.46
N ASP A 159 2.37 22.35 15.78
CA ASP A 159 1.63 22.71 14.58
C ASP A 159 1.84 21.71 13.44
N TYR A 160 0.86 21.58 12.54
CA TYR A 160 0.88 20.63 11.43
C TYR A 160 2.09 20.82 10.51
N SER A 161 2.45 22.06 10.21
CA SER A 161 3.59 22.35 9.31
C SER A 161 4.91 21.85 9.90
N THR A 162 5.14 22.02 11.20
CA THR A 162 6.31 21.49 11.89
C THR A 162 6.27 19.96 11.96
N ALA A 163 5.10 19.39 12.31
CA ALA A 163 4.89 17.94 12.36
C ALA A 163 5.13 17.26 11.01
N LEU A 164 4.73 17.91 9.91
CA LEU A 164 4.94 17.46 8.54
C LEU A 164 6.42 17.19 8.24
N TRP A 165 7.30 18.14 8.60
CA TRP A 165 8.75 17.98 8.38
C TRP A 165 9.35 16.91 9.26
N TYR A 166 9.00 16.82 10.54
CA TYR A 166 9.52 15.78 11.44
C TYR A 166 9.06 14.38 11.00
N GLY A 167 7.79 14.20 10.66
CA GLY A 167 7.26 12.93 10.18
C GLY A 167 7.91 12.48 8.86
N ALA A 168 8.08 13.42 7.92
CA ALA A 168 8.75 13.15 6.66
C ALA A 168 10.23 12.78 6.85
N LEU A 169 10.99 13.57 7.63
CA LEU A 169 12.40 13.32 7.87
C LEU A 169 12.65 11.96 8.55
N ALA A 170 11.84 11.61 9.55
CA ALA A 170 11.96 10.32 10.22
C ALA A 170 11.83 9.14 9.24
N THR A 171 10.96 9.26 8.24
CA THR A 171 10.72 8.20 7.25
C THR A 171 11.76 8.17 6.13
N ILE A 172 12.12 9.35 5.61
CA ILE A 172 13.00 9.46 4.44
C ILE A 172 14.45 9.08 4.78
N ALA A 173 14.90 9.41 6.00
CA ALA A 173 16.30 9.25 6.39
C ALA A 173 16.82 7.81 6.22
N TYR A 174 16.06 6.80 6.67
CA TYR A 174 16.51 5.41 6.56
C TYR A 174 16.38 4.84 5.15
N THR A 175 15.36 5.29 4.39
CA THR A 175 15.14 4.85 3.00
C THR A 175 16.30 5.28 2.09
N PHE A 176 16.77 6.50 2.28
CA PHE A 176 17.91 7.05 1.54
C PHE A 176 19.18 6.20 1.70
N ILE A 177 19.38 5.59 2.86
CA ILE A 177 20.61 4.84 3.17
C ILE A 177 20.55 3.41 2.65
N GLY A 178 19.48 2.67 2.92
CA GLY A 178 19.52 1.23 2.97
C GLY A 178 19.02 0.44 1.74
N GLY A 179 18.26 1.03 0.81
CA GLY A 179 17.72 0.33 -0.36
C GLY A 179 16.73 -0.80 -0.01
N PHE A 180 16.48 -1.73 -0.97
CA PHE A 180 15.45 -2.76 -0.87
C PHE A 180 15.65 -3.78 0.27
N LEU A 181 16.90 -4.17 0.55
CA LEU A 181 17.20 -5.11 1.64
C LEU A 181 16.88 -4.49 3.00
N ALA A 182 17.26 -3.23 3.22
CA ALA A 182 16.93 -2.51 4.45
C ALA A 182 15.42 -2.45 4.64
N VAL A 183 14.69 -2.04 3.60
CA VAL A 183 13.23 -1.97 3.62
C VAL A 183 12.63 -3.33 3.96
N SER A 184 13.04 -4.40 3.29
CA SER A 184 12.48 -5.74 3.51
C SER A 184 12.77 -6.30 4.92
N TRP A 185 13.91 -5.96 5.54
CA TRP A 185 14.24 -6.38 6.90
C TRP A 185 13.47 -5.57 7.94
N THR A 186 13.40 -4.24 7.76
CA THR A 186 12.59 -3.39 8.64
C THR A 186 11.10 -3.72 8.56
N ASP A 187 10.59 -4.03 7.36
CA ASP A 187 9.19 -4.43 7.13
C ASP A 187 8.77 -5.60 8.04
N THR A 188 9.66 -6.54 8.31
CA THR A 188 9.37 -7.69 9.18
C THR A 188 9.09 -7.25 10.62
N ILE A 189 9.88 -6.32 11.16
CA ILE A 189 9.69 -5.77 12.51
C ILE A 189 8.46 -4.88 12.53
N GLN A 190 8.29 -4.05 11.51
CA GLN A 190 7.17 -3.14 11.36
C GLN A 190 5.84 -3.88 11.28
N ALA A 191 5.77 -4.96 10.49
CA ALA A 191 4.60 -5.83 10.42
C ALA A 191 4.27 -6.48 11.78
N THR A 192 5.29 -6.82 12.57
CA THR A 192 5.10 -7.38 13.91
C THR A 192 4.51 -6.33 14.85
N LEU A 193 5.00 -5.10 14.84
CA LEU A 193 4.43 -4.01 15.64
C LEU A 193 2.97 -3.72 15.26
N MET A 194 2.68 -3.71 13.95
CA MET A 194 1.34 -3.44 13.45
C MET A 194 0.31 -4.48 13.94
N ILE A 195 0.61 -5.78 13.82
CA ILE A 195 -0.34 -6.82 14.25
C ILE A 195 -0.57 -6.77 15.77
N PHE A 196 0.47 -6.52 16.58
CA PHE A 196 0.30 -6.35 18.01
C PHE A 196 -0.59 -5.16 18.35
N ALA A 197 -0.36 -4.01 17.73
CA ALA A 197 -1.16 -2.81 17.94
C ALA A 197 -2.65 -3.04 17.58
N LEU A 198 -2.89 -3.65 16.41
CA LEU A 198 -4.23 -3.90 15.90
C LEU A 198 -5.02 -4.95 16.71
N LEU A 199 -4.36 -5.94 17.29
CA LEU A 199 -5.04 -6.96 18.09
C LEU A 199 -5.20 -6.55 19.55
N LEU A 200 -4.22 -5.83 20.11
CA LEU A 200 -4.23 -5.47 21.53
C LEU A 200 -5.26 -4.36 21.82
N THR A 201 -5.31 -3.32 20.99
CA THR A 201 -6.16 -2.14 21.23
C THR A 201 -7.64 -2.49 21.37
N PRO A 202 -8.29 -3.23 20.46
CA PRO A 202 -9.71 -3.56 20.60
C PRO A 202 -10.00 -4.41 21.84
N VAL A 203 -9.08 -5.28 22.27
CA VAL A 203 -9.24 -6.05 23.51
C VAL A 203 -9.30 -5.12 24.72
N PHE A 204 -8.41 -4.13 24.79
CA PHE A 204 -8.40 -3.17 25.90
C PHE A 204 -9.62 -2.23 25.86
N VAL A 205 -10.17 -1.92 24.67
CA VAL A 205 -11.44 -1.19 24.58
C VAL A 205 -12.55 -1.99 25.24
N VAL A 206 -12.70 -3.29 24.93
CA VAL A 206 -13.71 -4.16 25.53
C VAL A 206 -13.57 -4.22 27.05
N ILE A 207 -12.34 -4.39 27.55
CA ILE A 207 -12.06 -4.42 29.00
C ILE A 207 -12.43 -3.08 29.66
N SER A 208 -12.12 -1.96 29.03
CA SER A 208 -12.35 -0.62 29.60
C SER A 208 -13.83 -0.22 29.67
N ILE A 209 -14.66 -0.77 28.77
CA ILE A 209 -16.12 -0.57 28.77
C ILE A 209 -16.81 -1.42 29.83
N GLY A 210 -16.17 -2.51 30.30
CA GLY A 210 -16.75 -3.40 31.32
C GLY A 210 -16.98 -4.84 30.82
N GLY A 211 -16.59 -5.14 29.59
CA GLY A 211 -16.73 -6.47 28.99
C GLY A 211 -17.61 -6.48 27.74
N VAL A 212 -17.88 -7.67 27.23
CA VAL A 212 -18.64 -7.87 25.99
C VAL A 212 -20.08 -7.44 26.10
N ASP A 213 -20.74 -7.75 27.23
CA ASP A 213 -22.16 -7.43 27.45
C ASP A 213 -22.37 -5.90 27.52
N ASP A 214 -21.49 -5.21 28.26
CA ASP A 214 -21.55 -3.75 28.37
C ASP A 214 -21.23 -3.09 27.02
N LEU A 215 -20.25 -3.59 26.28
CA LEU A 215 -19.95 -3.13 24.91
C LEU A 215 -21.18 -3.25 24.00
N GLN A 216 -21.90 -4.39 24.06
CA GLN A 216 -23.08 -4.60 23.24
C GLN A 216 -24.19 -3.61 23.62
N ASN A 217 -24.42 -3.38 24.93
CA ASN A 217 -25.39 -2.41 25.43
C ASN A 217 -25.07 -0.99 24.96
N VAL A 218 -23.79 -0.58 25.01
CA VAL A 218 -23.35 0.74 24.56
C VAL A 218 -23.53 0.91 23.04
N ILE A 219 -23.22 -0.12 22.24
CA ILE A 219 -23.45 -0.08 20.79
C ILE A 219 -24.95 0.11 20.49
N GLN A 220 -25.84 -0.66 21.15
CA GLN A 220 -27.29 -0.52 20.94
C GLN A 220 -27.79 0.88 21.31
N GLN A 221 -27.31 1.45 22.42
CA GLN A 221 -27.63 2.82 22.82
C GLN A 221 -27.15 3.84 21.80
N ALA A 222 -25.94 3.68 21.28
CA ALA A 222 -25.39 4.53 20.24
C ALA A 222 -26.25 4.48 18.96
N GLU A 223 -26.62 3.27 18.49
CA GLU A 223 -27.48 3.09 17.31
C GLU A 223 -28.83 3.78 17.45
N ILE A 224 -29.47 3.64 18.62
CA ILE A 224 -30.75 4.29 18.90
C ILE A 224 -30.62 5.81 18.93
N SER A 225 -29.57 6.35 19.56
CA SER A 225 -29.38 7.79 19.75
C SER A 225 -29.06 8.52 18.47
N VAL A 226 -28.27 7.89 17.60
CA VAL A 226 -27.83 8.48 16.31
C VAL A 226 -28.74 8.05 15.15
N GLN A 227 -29.71 7.16 15.39
CA GLN A 227 -30.61 6.57 14.39
C GLN A 227 -29.85 5.93 13.22
N LYS A 228 -28.77 5.22 13.53
CA LYS A 228 -27.87 4.59 12.56
C LYS A 228 -27.52 3.18 12.98
N GLU A 229 -27.67 2.22 12.07
CA GLU A 229 -27.33 0.82 12.32
C GLU A 229 -25.83 0.57 12.04
N PHE A 230 -24.99 0.65 13.08
CA PHE A 230 -23.55 0.44 12.96
C PHE A 230 -23.15 -1.04 12.83
N THR A 231 -24.00 -1.95 13.30
CA THR A 231 -23.78 -3.40 13.31
C THR A 231 -24.12 -4.08 12.00
N ASP A 232 -24.88 -3.45 11.11
CA ASP A 232 -25.33 -4.06 9.87
C ASP A 232 -24.26 -3.90 8.77
N LEU A 233 -23.88 -5.01 8.14
CA LEU A 233 -22.92 -5.05 7.03
C LEU A 233 -23.50 -4.56 5.70
N PHE A 234 -24.81 -4.47 5.56
CA PHE A 234 -25.49 -4.21 4.29
C PHE A 234 -26.29 -2.91 4.28
N ARG A 235 -26.63 -2.39 5.45
CA ARG A 235 -27.40 -1.15 5.57
C ARG A 235 -26.50 0.09 5.59
N GLY A 236 -27.08 1.23 5.23
CA GLY A 236 -26.37 2.50 5.18
C GLY A 236 -25.66 2.78 3.84
N THR A 237 -25.72 1.83 2.86
CA THR A 237 -25.21 2.02 1.52
C THR A 237 -26.05 1.29 0.47
N THR A 238 -25.84 1.60 -0.80
CA THR A 238 -26.47 0.94 -1.95
C THR A 238 -25.69 -0.32 -2.35
N ILE A 239 -26.28 -1.18 -3.19
CA ILE A 239 -25.54 -2.32 -3.81
C ILE A 239 -24.31 -1.81 -4.56
N ILE A 240 -24.42 -0.68 -5.24
CA ILE A 240 -23.29 -0.03 -5.94
C ILE A 240 -22.21 0.38 -4.92
N GLY A 241 -22.60 0.93 -3.78
CA GLY A 241 -21.67 1.25 -2.70
C GLY A 241 -20.96 0.03 -2.15
N LEU A 242 -21.66 -1.08 -1.90
CA LEU A 242 -21.05 -2.35 -1.47
C LEU A 242 -20.06 -2.89 -2.49
N LEU A 243 -20.43 -2.87 -3.78
CA LEU A 243 -19.51 -3.27 -4.85
C LEU A 243 -18.27 -2.37 -4.91
N SER A 244 -18.45 -1.08 -4.67
CA SER A 244 -17.36 -0.09 -4.66
C SER A 244 -16.40 -0.35 -3.49
N LEU A 245 -16.90 -0.63 -2.29
CA LEU A 245 -16.06 -1.01 -1.15
C LEU A 245 -15.32 -2.33 -1.39
N ALA A 246 -16.01 -3.34 -1.93
CA ALA A 246 -15.38 -4.63 -2.26
C ALA A 246 -14.36 -4.53 -3.41
N ALA A 247 -14.54 -3.60 -4.33
CA ALA A 247 -13.68 -3.41 -5.50
C ALA A 247 -12.23 -3.01 -5.14
N TRP A 248 -11.97 -2.56 -3.91
CA TRP A 248 -10.59 -2.32 -3.43
C TRP A 248 -9.68 -3.53 -3.67
N GLY A 249 -10.23 -4.74 -3.63
CA GLY A 249 -9.50 -5.97 -3.93
C GLY A 249 -8.91 -6.05 -5.33
N LEU A 250 -9.51 -5.42 -6.33
CA LEU A 250 -9.00 -5.39 -7.71
C LEU A 250 -7.64 -4.68 -7.79
N GLY A 251 -7.38 -3.75 -6.89
CA GLY A 251 -6.13 -3.00 -6.84
C GLY A 251 -4.90 -3.89 -6.66
N TYR A 252 -5.01 -5.02 -5.97
CA TYR A 252 -3.86 -5.90 -5.72
C TYR A 252 -3.15 -6.36 -6.98
N PHE A 253 -3.87 -6.58 -8.06
CA PHE A 253 -3.30 -7.04 -9.33
C PHE A 253 -2.39 -6.01 -9.99
N GLY A 254 -2.51 -4.73 -9.60
CA GLY A 254 -1.78 -3.63 -10.22
C GLY A 254 -0.77 -2.90 -9.32
N GLN A 255 -0.58 -3.29 -8.06
CA GLN A 255 0.28 -2.55 -7.12
C GLN A 255 1.78 -2.87 -7.31
N PRO A 256 2.59 -1.94 -7.86
CA PRO A 256 3.98 -2.24 -8.19
C PRO A 256 4.82 -2.65 -6.97
N HIS A 257 4.58 -2.06 -5.80
CA HIS A 257 5.32 -2.35 -4.57
C HIS A 257 5.05 -3.76 -4.02
N ILE A 258 3.85 -4.30 -4.21
CA ILE A 258 3.50 -5.68 -3.86
C ILE A 258 4.09 -6.65 -4.88
N LEU A 259 3.89 -6.35 -6.17
CA LEU A 259 4.37 -7.18 -7.28
C LEU A 259 5.89 -7.32 -7.28
N ALA A 260 6.62 -6.26 -6.89
CA ALA A 260 8.08 -6.33 -6.74
C ALA A 260 8.53 -7.36 -5.68
N ARG A 261 7.75 -7.59 -4.60
CA ARG A 261 8.05 -8.64 -3.61
C ARG A 261 7.90 -10.04 -4.20
N PHE A 262 6.95 -10.25 -5.08
CA PHE A 262 6.82 -11.51 -5.80
C PHE A 262 8.01 -11.74 -6.75
N MET A 263 8.44 -10.69 -7.44
CA MET A 263 9.62 -10.74 -8.31
C MET A 263 10.92 -11.00 -7.51
N ALA A 264 11.01 -10.50 -6.27
CA ALA A 264 12.16 -10.61 -5.39
C ALA A 264 12.27 -11.95 -4.64
N ALA A 265 11.22 -12.77 -4.65
CA ALA A 265 11.23 -14.07 -3.97
C ALA A 265 12.26 -15.03 -4.57
N ASP A 266 12.84 -15.90 -3.73
CA ASP A 266 13.84 -16.86 -4.16
C ASP A 266 13.27 -17.97 -5.07
N SER A 267 12.02 -18.38 -4.84
CA SER A 267 11.39 -19.47 -5.60
C SER A 267 9.86 -19.45 -5.58
N VAL A 268 9.22 -20.18 -6.50
CA VAL A 268 7.77 -20.40 -6.51
C VAL A 268 7.31 -21.13 -5.23
N ARG A 269 8.10 -22.10 -4.75
CA ARG A 269 7.78 -22.82 -3.49
C ARG A 269 7.79 -21.90 -2.28
N SER A 270 8.71 -20.97 -2.25
CA SER A 270 8.78 -19.91 -1.22
C SER A 270 7.52 -19.04 -1.23
N LEU A 271 7.05 -18.64 -2.41
CA LEU A 271 5.81 -17.86 -2.57
C LEU A 271 4.57 -18.61 -2.07
N ASN A 272 4.49 -19.93 -2.27
CA ASN A 272 3.38 -20.75 -1.74
C ASN A 272 3.34 -20.79 -0.20
N LYS A 273 4.52 -20.79 0.46
CA LYS A 273 4.62 -20.64 1.92
C LYS A 273 4.32 -19.21 2.35
N ALA A 274 4.89 -18.24 1.64
CA ALA A 274 4.69 -16.81 1.91
C ALA A 274 3.21 -16.42 1.87
N ARG A 275 2.43 -16.94 0.91
CA ARG A 275 0.98 -16.72 0.82
C ARG A 275 0.26 -17.06 2.13
N LYS A 276 0.54 -18.24 2.72
CA LYS A 276 -0.11 -18.68 3.97
C LYS A 276 0.22 -17.72 5.13
N ILE A 277 1.47 -17.32 5.24
CA ILE A 277 1.92 -16.40 6.29
C ILE A 277 1.29 -15.02 6.09
N SER A 278 1.42 -14.46 4.88
CA SER A 278 0.91 -13.13 4.55
C SER A 278 -0.61 -13.03 4.74
N MET A 279 -1.38 -13.99 4.23
CA MET A 279 -2.84 -13.99 4.38
C MET A 279 -3.28 -14.14 5.83
N THR A 280 -2.60 -14.99 6.62
CA THR A 280 -2.90 -15.15 8.05
C THR A 280 -2.63 -13.85 8.83
N TRP A 281 -1.53 -13.18 8.52
CA TRP A 281 -1.19 -11.89 9.10
C TRP A 281 -2.19 -10.80 8.67
N MET A 282 -2.44 -10.68 7.38
CA MET A 282 -3.32 -9.68 6.77
C MET A 282 -4.75 -9.73 7.33
N VAL A 283 -5.37 -10.92 7.35
CA VAL A 283 -6.74 -11.09 7.85
C VAL A 283 -6.84 -10.62 9.31
N ARG A 284 -5.87 -10.98 10.16
CA ARG A 284 -5.84 -10.54 11.55
C ARG A 284 -5.70 -9.03 11.68
N CYS A 285 -4.83 -8.42 10.87
CA CYS A 285 -4.65 -6.97 10.87
C CYS A 285 -5.93 -6.24 10.43
N LEU A 286 -6.59 -6.70 9.35
CA LEU A 286 -7.84 -6.10 8.87
C LEU A 286 -8.97 -6.25 9.87
N VAL A 287 -9.13 -7.42 10.50
CA VAL A 287 -10.11 -7.64 11.56
C VAL A 287 -9.83 -6.70 12.74
N GLY A 288 -8.57 -6.57 13.15
CA GLY A 288 -8.16 -5.65 14.21
C GLY A 288 -8.47 -4.18 13.87
N ALA A 289 -8.20 -3.74 12.64
CA ALA A 289 -8.48 -2.39 12.19
C ALA A 289 -9.99 -2.06 12.19
N VAL A 290 -10.81 -2.99 11.70
CA VAL A 290 -12.28 -2.88 11.75
C VAL A 290 -12.78 -2.85 13.21
N ALA A 291 -12.23 -3.72 14.07
CA ALA A 291 -12.60 -3.77 15.49
C ALA A 291 -12.22 -2.47 16.22
N ILE A 292 -11.07 -1.86 15.93
CA ILE A 292 -10.66 -0.56 16.50
C ILE A 292 -11.67 0.53 16.15
N GLY A 293 -12.08 0.63 14.89
CA GLY A 293 -13.08 1.62 14.48
C GLY A 293 -14.43 1.39 15.14
N PHE A 294 -14.90 0.16 15.12
CA PHE A 294 -16.21 -0.23 15.62
C PHE A 294 -16.33 -0.14 17.15
N PHE A 295 -15.36 -0.67 17.88
CA PHE A 295 -15.33 -0.58 19.35
C PHE A 295 -14.94 0.82 19.82
N GLY A 296 -14.11 1.53 19.04
CA GLY A 296 -13.79 2.94 19.29
C GLY A 296 -15.01 3.84 19.24
N MET A 297 -15.95 3.59 18.32
CA MET A 297 -17.23 4.28 18.27
C MET A 297 -18.01 4.10 19.59
N ALA A 298 -18.12 2.89 20.09
CA ALA A 298 -18.77 2.62 21.37
C ALA A 298 -18.05 3.30 22.53
N TYR A 299 -16.71 3.23 22.57
CA TYR A 299 -15.93 3.86 23.64
C TYR A 299 -16.14 5.38 23.70
N PHE A 300 -16.02 6.06 22.56
CA PHE A 300 -16.20 7.52 22.52
C PHE A 300 -17.66 7.95 22.65
N TYR A 301 -18.61 7.10 22.30
CA TYR A 301 -20.02 7.34 22.63
C TYR A 301 -20.24 7.31 24.15
N ALA A 302 -19.73 6.30 24.84
CA ALA A 302 -19.83 6.21 26.30
C ALA A 302 -19.09 7.34 27.03
N ASN A 303 -18.06 7.94 26.39
CA ASN A 303 -17.24 9.02 26.91
C ASN A 303 -17.42 10.34 26.13
N ALA A 304 -18.63 10.63 25.66
CA ALA A 304 -18.92 11.72 24.72
C ALA A 304 -18.51 13.13 25.20
N ASN A 305 -18.45 13.35 26.51
CA ASN A 305 -18.11 14.65 27.11
C ASN A 305 -16.59 14.91 27.25
N THR A 306 -15.75 14.06 26.64
CA THR A 306 -14.29 14.22 26.72
C THR A 306 -13.75 15.02 25.53
N ALA A 307 -12.60 15.68 25.71
CA ALA A 307 -11.90 16.37 24.63
C ALA A 307 -11.48 15.42 23.51
N SER A 308 -11.08 14.18 23.88
CA SER A 308 -10.71 13.13 22.90
C SER A 308 -11.90 12.69 22.05
N ALA A 309 -13.10 12.58 22.63
CA ALA A 309 -14.32 12.28 21.86
C ALA A 309 -14.64 13.41 20.87
N ALA A 310 -14.53 14.66 21.29
CA ALA A 310 -14.72 15.81 20.40
C ALA A 310 -13.70 15.83 19.25
N LEU A 311 -12.42 15.51 19.52
CA LEU A 311 -11.36 15.42 18.53
C LEU A 311 -11.65 14.30 17.52
N VAL A 312 -11.96 13.09 17.98
CA VAL A 312 -12.20 11.92 17.10
C VAL A 312 -13.47 12.11 16.26
N ASN A 313 -14.50 12.76 16.79
CA ASN A 313 -15.71 13.08 16.03
C ASN A 313 -15.43 14.05 14.88
N HIS A 314 -14.46 14.96 15.06
CA HIS A 314 -14.01 15.89 14.00
C HIS A 314 -12.98 15.24 13.07
N GLU A 315 -12.05 14.46 13.62
CA GLU A 315 -10.94 13.78 12.93
C GLU A 315 -10.95 12.27 13.18
N PRO A 316 -11.86 11.49 12.56
CA PRO A 316 -12.05 10.06 12.84
C PRO A 316 -10.81 9.20 12.59
N GLU A 317 -9.92 9.63 11.68
CA GLU A 317 -8.63 8.94 11.44
C GLU A 317 -7.71 8.94 12.68
N GLN A 318 -8.04 9.71 13.73
CA GLN A 318 -7.29 9.73 15.00
C GLN A 318 -7.82 8.72 16.04
N VAL A 319 -8.85 7.93 15.75
CA VAL A 319 -9.47 7.00 16.70
C VAL A 319 -8.44 6.06 17.35
N PHE A 320 -7.54 5.47 16.59
CA PHE A 320 -6.50 4.58 17.12
C PHE A 320 -5.47 5.33 17.99
N ILE A 321 -5.10 6.55 17.60
CA ILE A 321 -4.15 7.39 18.36
C ILE A 321 -4.72 7.70 19.74
N GLU A 322 -5.96 8.19 19.80
CA GLU A 322 -6.60 8.57 21.05
C GLU A 322 -6.87 7.34 21.95
N LEU A 323 -7.34 6.22 21.40
CA LEU A 323 -7.50 4.98 22.17
C LEU A 323 -6.15 4.50 22.74
N SER A 324 -5.08 4.58 21.97
CA SER A 324 -3.75 4.18 22.45
C SER A 324 -3.27 5.06 23.61
N ARG A 325 -3.56 6.35 23.59
CA ARG A 325 -3.17 7.29 24.66
C ARG A 325 -4.02 7.14 25.92
N LEU A 326 -5.31 6.85 25.76
CA LEU A 326 -6.26 6.78 26.88
C LEU A 326 -6.23 5.44 27.63
N LEU A 327 -6.02 4.33 26.90
CA LEU A 327 -6.18 2.98 27.46
C LEU A 327 -4.88 2.38 27.99
N PHE A 328 -3.73 2.91 27.59
CA PHE A 328 -2.45 2.30 27.90
C PHE A 328 -1.53 3.25 28.71
N ASN A 329 -0.67 2.66 29.52
CA ASN A 329 0.39 3.46 30.14
C ASN A 329 1.34 4.03 29.09
N PRO A 330 2.06 5.13 29.36
CA PRO A 330 2.88 5.85 28.36
C PRO A 330 3.92 4.99 27.63
N TRP A 331 4.49 3.95 28.26
CA TRP A 331 5.44 3.03 27.61
C TRP A 331 4.76 2.19 26.52
N ILE A 332 3.63 1.58 26.85
CA ILE A 332 2.87 0.76 25.89
C ILE A 332 2.26 1.66 24.80
N ALA A 333 1.69 2.81 25.18
CA ALA A 333 1.16 3.77 24.23
C ALA A 333 2.23 4.16 23.20
N GLY A 334 3.46 4.46 23.61
CA GLY A 334 4.54 4.79 22.72
C GLY A 334 4.91 3.65 21.74
N ILE A 335 4.87 2.39 22.20
CA ILE A 335 5.06 1.22 21.32
C ILE A 335 3.92 1.12 20.30
N LEU A 336 2.66 1.26 20.74
CA LEU A 336 1.49 1.19 19.85
C LEU A 336 1.49 2.34 18.82
N LEU A 337 1.83 3.55 19.23
CA LEU A 337 1.95 4.70 18.35
C LEU A 337 3.13 4.56 17.37
N SER A 338 4.21 3.89 17.79
CA SER A 338 5.28 3.51 16.85
C SER A 338 4.82 2.57 15.74
N ALA A 339 3.72 1.81 15.94
CA ALA A 339 3.15 1.00 14.87
C ALA A 339 2.54 1.83 13.74
N ILE A 340 2.03 3.03 14.01
CA ILE A 340 1.60 3.96 12.94
C ILE A 340 2.82 4.40 12.12
N LEU A 341 3.89 4.82 12.80
CA LEU A 341 5.12 5.21 12.12
C LEU A 341 5.71 4.03 11.35
N ALA A 342 5.64 2.83 11.90
CA ALA A 342 6.05 1.59 11.23
C ALA A 342 5.28 1.36 9.92
N ALA A 343 3.96 1.49 9.94
CA ALA A 343 3.10 1.36 8.77
C ALA A 343 3.40 2.44 7.71
N VAL A 344 3.59 3.68 8.15
CA VAL A 344 3.97 4.78 7.25
C VAL A 344 5.34 4.54 6.64
N MET A 345 6.34 4.20 7.46
CA MET A 345 7.72 4.01 7.02
C MET A 345 7.86 2.84 6.05
N SER A 346 7.24 1.69 6.33
CA SER A 346 7.32 0.50 5.47
C SER A 346 6.79 0.78 4.07
N THR A 347 5.63 1.39 3.97
CA THR A 347 5.00 1.67 2.67
C THR A 347 5.69 2.81 1.94
N LEU A 348 5.94 3.94 2.61
CA LEU A 348 6.55 5.11 1.99
C LEU A 348 7.97 4.82 1.46
N SER A 349 8.79 4.10 2.23
CA SER A 349 10.13 3.72 1.78
C SER A 349 10.10 2.84 0.55
N CYS A 350 9.14 1.94 0.50
CA CYS A 350 8.92 1.04 -0.61
C CYS A 350 8.53 1.79 -1.89
N GLN A 351 7.58 2.70 -1.76
CA GLN A 351 7.08 3.53 -2.86
C GLN A 351 8.16 4.47 -3.38
N LEU A 352 8.92 5.11 -2.50
CA LEU A 352 10.05 5.96 -2.86
C LEU A 352 11.13 5.18 -3.61
N LEU A 353 11.44 3.96 -3.16
CA LEU A 353 12.44 3.12 -3.82
C LEU A 353 12.01 2.70 -5.22
N ILE A 354 10.76 2.24 -5.39
CA ILE A 354 10.25 1.81 -6.71
C ILE A 354 10.12 2.99 -7.66
N SER A 355 9.64 4.13 -7.19
CA SER A 355 9.59 5.35 -8.01
C SER A 355 10.98 5.81 -8.44
N SER A 356 11.95 5.74 -7.53
CA SER A 356 13.34 6.06 -7.83
C SER A 356 13.94 5.07 -8.84
N SER A 357 13.61 3.77 -8.75
CA SER A 357 14.07 2.77 -9.70
C SER A 357 13.46 2.98 -11.10
N ALA A 358 12.20 3.37 -11.19
CA ALA A 358 11.56 3.72 -12.44
C ALA A 358 12.28 4.89 -13.15
N ILE A 359 12.71 5.91 -12.38
CA ILE A 359 13.49 7.01 -12.97
C ILE A 359 14.89 6.55 -13.37
N THR A 360 15.57 5.81 -12.51
CA THR A 360 16.99 5.45 -12.74
C THR A 360 17.16 4.37 -13.80
N GLU A 361 16.40 3.27 -13.72
CA GLU A 361 16.53 2.14 -14.66
C GLU A 361 15.75 2.41 -15.95
N ASP A 362 14.49 2.84 -15.83
CA ASP A 362 13.61 2.90 -16.98
C ASP A 362 13.76 4.18 -17.79
N PHE A 363 14.01 5.35 -17.14
CA PHE A 363 14.27 6.60 -17.86
C PHE A 363 15.75 6.86 -18.09
N TYR A 364 16.55 6.97 -17.02
CA TYR A 364 17.94 7.43 -17.16
C TYR A 364 18.81 6.43 -17.90
N LYS A 365 18.89 5.19 -17.45
CA LYS A 365 19.67 4.14 -18.12
C LYS A 365 19.03 3.73 -19.45
N GLY A 366 17.68 3.71 -19.52
CA GLY A 366 16.98 3.36 -20.75
C GLY A 366 17.16 4.34 -21.91
N PHE A 367 17.33 5.66 -21.63
CA PHE A 367 17.32 6.70 -22.66
C PHE A 367 18.52 7.65 -22.62
N ILE A 368 18.91 8.11 -21.41
CA ILE A 368 19.87 9.20 -21.30
C ILE A 368 21.29 8.64 -21.33
N ARG A 369 21.55 7.59 -20.55
CA ARG A 369 22.89 7.02 -20.38
C ARG A 369 22.89 5.49 -20.25
N PRO A 370 22.73 4.74 -21.36
CA PRO A 370 22.66 3.27 -21.35
C PRO A 370 23.88 2.57 -20.74
N LYS A 371 25.02 3.25 -20.70
CA LYS A 371 26.29 2.76 -20.12
C LYS A 371 26.59 3.37 -18.75
N ALA A 372 25.58 3.83 -18.01
CA ALA A 372 25.77 4.35 -16.65
C ALA A 372 26.38 3.28 -15.74
N SER A 373 27.29 3.67 -14.87
CA SER A 373 27.90 2.76 -13.89
C SER A 373 26.91 2.42 -12.77
N GLU A 374 27.05 1.23 -12.17
CA GLU A 374 26.27 0.81 -11.01
C GLU A 374 26.28 1.85 -9.88
N LYS A 375 27.45 2.43 -9.59
CA LYS A 375 27.60 3.47 -8.57
C LYS A 375 26.82 4.75 -8.92
N GLU A 376 26.83 5.14 -10.18
CA GLU A 376 26.08 6.29 -10.68
C GLU A 376 24.58 6.08 -10.54
N LEU A 377 24.07 4.89 -10.90
CA LEU A 377 22.65 4.55 -10.77
C LEU A 377 22.18 4.55 -9.30
N VAL A 378 22.98 4.02 -8.38
CA VAL A 378 22.64 4.03 -6.94
C VAL A 378 22.57 5.47 -6.42
N TRP A 379 23.53 6.35 -6.77
CA TRP A 379 23.49 7.74 -6.32
C TRP A 379 22.36 8.55 -6.95
N LEU A 380 22.08 8.33 -8.23
CA LEU A 380 20.92 8.92 -8.89
C LEU A 380 19.63 8.46 -8.23
N GLY A 381 19.50 7.16 -7.91
CA GLY A 381 18.35 6.62 -7.20
C GLY A 381 18.11 7.32 -5.85
N ARG A 382 19.16 7.53 -5.07
CA ARG A 382 19.08 8.28 -3.82
C ARG A 382 18.61 9.72 -4.00
N ALA A 383 19.16 10.41 -5.04
CA ALA A 383 18.72 11.77 -5.35
C ALA A 383 17.24 11.80 -5.74
N MET A 384 16.76 10.81 -6.49
CA MET A 384 15.34 10.71 -6.88
C MET A 384 14.41 10.42 -5.71
N VAL A 385 14.85 9.64 -4.73
CA VAL A 385 14.11 9.46 -3.46
C VAL A 385 13.83 10.81 -2.80
N LEU A 386 14.84 11.68 -2.71
CA LEU A 386 14.67 13.02 -2.11
C LEU A 386 13.77 13.92 -2.96
N MET A 387 13.89 13.86 -4.27
CA MET A 387 13.04 14.64 -5.18
C MET A 387 11.55 14.27 -5.05
N ILE A 388 11.24 12.97 -5.08
CA ILE A 388 9.86 12.47 -4.97
C ILE A 388 9.29 12.81 -3.58
N ALA A 389 10.11 12.64 -2.55
CA ALA A 389 9.74 12.99 -1.19
C ALA A 389 9.41 14.48 -1.03
N ALA A 390 10.18 15.37 -1.67
CA ALA A 390 9.91 16.80 -1.66
C ALA A 390 8.55 17.13 -2.33
N ILE A 391 8.22 16.48 -3.45
CA ILE A 391 6.92 16.66 -4.11
C ILE A 391 5.79 16.10 -3.23
N ALA A 392 5.99 14.94 -2.59
CA ALA A 392 5.01 14.35 -1.69
C ALA A 392 4.74 15.26 -0.47
N ILE A 393 5.78 15.88 0.11
CA ILE A 393 5.66 16.87 1.19
C ILE A 393 4.88 18.09 0.70
N TRP A 394 5.14 18.56 -0.52
CA TRP A 394 4.40 19.69 -1.08
C TRP A 394 2.90 19.39 -1.24
N ILE A 395 2.54 18.20 -1.73
CA ILE A 395 1.13 17.76 -1.81
C ILE A 395 0.50 17.64 -0.42
N ALA A 396 1.27 17.16 0.57
CA ALA A 396 0.82 16.94 1.93
C ALA A 396 0.66 18.21 2.78
N GLN A 397 0.91 19.41 2.24
CA GLN A 397 0.76 20.67 3.00
C GLN A 397 -0.68 20.98 3.41
N ASP A 398 -1.68 20.45 2.68
CA ASP A 398 -3.07 20.60 3.07
C ASP A 398 -3.40 19.70 4.27
N GLN A 399 -3.53 20.35 5.44
CA GLN A 399 -3.86 19.66 6.71
C GLN A 399 -5.24 19.00 6.74
N ASN A 400 -6.15 19.37 5.82
CA ASN A 400 -7.48 18.76 5.69
C ASN A 400 -7.44 17.46 4.89
N SER A 401 -6.31 17.10 4.31
CA SER A 401 -6.14 15.87 3.56
C SER A 401 -6.45 14.66 4.43
N LYS A 402 -7.25 13.73 3.87
CA LYS A 402 -7.57 12.45 4.51
C LYS A 402 -6.63 11.37 3.96
N VAL A 403 -6.02 10.61 4.86
CA VAL A 403 -5.09 9.51 4.51
C VAL A 403 -5.79 8.51 3.59
N LEU A 404 -7.00 8.06 3.97
CA LEU A 404 -7.75 7.06 3.19
C LEU A 404 -8.08 7.56 1.78
N LYS A 405 -8.43 8.84 1.61
CA LYS A 405 -8.79 9.40 0.30
C LYS A 405 -7.62 9.51 -0.68
N LEU A 406 -6.44 9.85 -0.18
CA LEU A 406 -5.23 9.86 -1.00
C LEU A 406 -4.82 8.45 -1.43
N VAL A 407 -4.95 7.49 -0.50
CA VAL A 407 -4.70 6.07 -0.79
C VAL A 407 -5.70 5.54 -1.80
N GLU A 408 -7.00 5.78 -1.58
CA GLU A 408 -8.10 5.37 -2.47
C GLU A 408 -7.83 5.74 -3.92
N PHE A 409 -7.46 7.00 -4.17
CA PHE A 409 -7.17 7.49 -5.50
C PHE A 409 -5.93 6.84 -6.14
N ALA A 410 -4.82 6.76 -5.40
CA ALA A 410 -3.59 6.15 -5.90
C ALA A 410 -3.75 4.65 -6.12
N TRP A 411 -4.47 3.96 -5.23
CA TRP A 411 -4.80 2.55 -5.31
C TRP A 411 -5.64 2.24 -6.55
N ALA A 412 -6.66 3.08 -6.84
CA ALA A 412 -7.47 2.99 -8.04
C ALA A 412 -6.63 3.18 -9.31
N GLY A 413 -5.73 4.16 -9.28
CA GLY A 413 -4.84 4.46 -10.41
C GLY A 413 -3.98 3.27 -10.81
N PHE A 414 -3.32 2.66 -9.84
CA PHE A 414 -2.52 1.45 -10.07
C PHE A 414 -3.36 0.24 -10.46
N GLY A 415 -4.45 0.00 -9.73
CA GLY A 415 -5.35 -1.11 -10.00
C GLY A 415 -5.92 -1.08 -11.41
N SER A 416 -6.34 0.10 -11.86
CA SER A 416 -6.92 0.30 -13.19
C SER A 416 -5.89 0.26 -14.32
N ALA A 417 -4.71 0.90 -14.11
CA ALA A 417 -3.69 0.95 -15.15
C ALA A 417 -2.94 -0.37 -15.31
N PHE A 418 -2.54 -1.01 -14.22
CA PHE A 418 -1.67 -2.19 -14.27
C PHE A 418 -2.41 -3.51 -14.02
N GLY A 419 -3.51 -3.54 -13.26
CA GLY A 419 -4.22 -4.78 -12.93
C GLY A 419 -4.58 -5.61 -14.15
N PRO A 420 -5.34 -5.07 -15.12
CA PRO A 420 -5.67 -5.77 -16.36
C PRO A 420 -4.44 -6.16 -17.17
N VAL A 421 -3.43 -5.27 -17.24
CA VAL A 421 -2.21 -5.53 -17.99
C VAL A 421 -1.40 -6.68 -17.38
N VAL A 422 -1.23 -6.71 -16.07
CA VAL A 422 -0.53 -7.80 -15.36
C VAL A 422 -1.27 -9.12 -15.56
N LEU A 423 -2.59 -9.14 -15.30
CA LEU A 423 -3.38 -10.36 -15.47
C LEU A 423 -3.28 -10.88 -16.91
N LEU A 424 -3.60 -10.06 -17.90
CA LEU A 424 -3.59 -10.51 -19.28
C LEU A 424 -2.17 -10.83 -19.79
N SER A 425 -1.13 -10.15 -19.30
CA SER A 425 0.26 -10.48 -19.64
C SER A 425 0.68 -11.88 -19.21
N LEU A 426 0.12 -12.39 -18.11
CA LEU A 426 0.43 -13.69 -17.52
C LEU A 426 -0.46 -14.83 -18.03
N PHE A 427 -1.65 -14.51 -18.57
CA PHE A 427 -2.63 -15.53 -18.94
C PHE A 427 -2.99 -15.54 -20.43
N TRP A 428 -2.72 -14.47 -21.17
CA TRP A 428 -3.14 -14.33 -22.54
C TRP A 428 -1.98 -14.11 -23.51
N LYS A 429 -1.58 -15.17 -24.19
CA LYS A 429 -0.47 -15.17 -25.16
C LYS A 429 -0.66 -14.18 -26.31
N ARG A 430 -1.92 -13.92 -26.72
CA ARG A 430 -2.28 -13.05 -27.85
C ARG A 430 -2.14 -11.56 -27.56
N MET A 431 -1.98 -11.16 -26.28
CA MET A 431 -1.86 -9.75 -25.90
C MET A 431 -0.67 -9.08 -26.57
N THR A 432 -0.87 -7.86 -27.07
CA THR A 432 0.14 -7.08 -27.82
C THR A 432 0.68 -5.89 -27.04
N SER A 433 1.84 -5.36 -27.44
CA SER A 433 2.44 -4.15 -26.89
C SER A 433 1.50 -2.94 -26.99
N SER A 434 0.84 -2.76 -28.15
CA SER A 434 -0.13 -1.68 -28.35
C SER A 434 -1.36 -1.83 -27.46
N GLY A 435 -1.85 -3.07 -27.27
CA GLY A 435 -2.94 -3.35 -26.33
C GLY A 435 -2.57 -3.03 -24.89
N ALA A 436 -1.36 -3.44 -24.46
CA ALA A 436 -0.85 -3.13 -23.11
C ALA A 436 -0.77 -1.63 -22.87
N MET A 437 -0.17 -0.88 -23.80
CA MET A 437 -0.02 0.57 -23.70
C MET A 437 -1.38 1.29 -23.67
N ALA A 438 -2.28 0.94 -24.59
CA ALA A 438 -3.61 1.52 -24.62
C ALA A 438 -4.40 1.24 -23.34
N GLY A 439 -4.32 0.03 -22.80
CA GLY A 439 -4.96 -0.33 -21.54
C GLY A 439 -4.42 0.44 -20.34
N MET A 440 -3.09 0.56 -20.21
CA MET A 440 -2.47 1.36 -19.14
C MET A 440 -2.95 2.82 -19.16
N LEU A 441 -2.92 3.43 -20.34
CA LEU A 441 -3.37 4.82 -20.51
C LEU A 441 -4.87 4.96 -20.22
N THR A 442 -5.71 4.05 -20.76
CA THR A 442 -7.16 4.06 -20.52
C THR A 442 -7.45 3.94 -19.02
N GLY A 443 -6.82 2.99 -18.32
CA GLY A 443 -7.03 2.80 -16.89
C GLY A 443 -6.65 4.04 -16.08
N ALA A 444 -5.46 4.60 -16.33
CA ALA A 444 -5.00 5.80 -15.63
C ALA A 444 -5.90 7.02 -15.93
N ILE A 445 -6.19 7.28 -17.20
CA ILE A 445 -7.02 8.44 -17.61
C ILE A 445 -8.44 8.31 -17.06
N THR A 446 -9.02 7.10 -17.05
CA THR A 446 -10.37 6.88 -16.53
C THR A 446 -10.47 7.26 -15.05
N VAL A 447 -9.47 6.91 -14.23
CA VAL A 447 -9.47 7.27 -12.80
C VAL A 447 -9.47 8.78 -12.59
N PHE A 448 -8.63 9.52 -13.31
CA PHE A 448 -8.63 10.99 -13.27
C PHE A 448 -9.95 11.58 -13.79
N ALA A 449 -10.41 11.12 -14.96
CA ALA A 449 -11.63 11.61 -15.58
C ALA A 449 -12.87 11.34 -14.71
N TRP A 450 -12.93 10.16 -14.07
CA TRP A 450 -14.04 9.81 -13.18
C TRP A 450 -14.12 10.75 -11.98
N LYS A 451 -12.97 11.04 -11.38
CA LYS A 451 -12.86 11.95 -10.23
C LYS A 451 -13.27 13.38 -10.57
N GLU A 452 -12.84 13.89 -11.74
CA GLU A 452 -13.02 15.31 -12.13
C GLU A 452 -14.35 15.57 -12.82
N TRP A 453 -14.85 14.61 -13.64
CA TRP A 453 -15.98 14.87 -14.53
C TRP A 453 -17.30 14.30 -14.03
N ILE A 454 -17.29 13.33 -13.10
CA ILE A 454 -18.53 12.84 -12.54
C ILE A 454 -19.01 13.80 -11.44
N PRO A 455 -20.21 14.41 -11.59
CA PRO A 455 -20.73 15.32 -10.58
C PRO A 455 -20.93 14.62 -9.23
N ALA A 456 -20.48 15.23 -8.14
CA ALA A 456 -20.55 14.66 -6.79
C ALA A 456 -21.98 14.27 -6.34
N LYS A 457 -23.02 14.87 -6.93
CA LYS A 457 -24.44 14.56 -6.65
C LYS A 457 -25.02 13.45 -7.55
N SER A 458 -24.25 12.92 -8.49
CA SER A 458 -24.68 11.82 -9.37
C SER A 458 -24.62 10.49 -8.63
N GLU A 459 -25.53 9.57 -8.95
CA GLU A 459 -25.46 8.18 -8.49
C GLU A 459 -24.13 7.50 -8.91
N LEU A 460 -23.58 7.90 -10.06
CA LEU A 460 -22.28 7.43 -10.54
C LEU A 460 -21.12 7.84 -9.63
N ALA A 461 -21.26 8.90 -8.82
CA ALA A 461 -20.24 9.31 -7.86
C ALA A 461 -20.06 8.29 -6.71
N GLN A 462 -21.04 7.39 -6.50
CA GLN A 462 -20.90 6.28 -5.55
C GLN A 462 -20.07 5.11 -6.10
N VAL A 463 -19.84 5.08 -7.43
CA VAL A 463 -19.02 4.05 -8.07
C VAL A 463 -17.55 4.40 -7.88
N TYR A 464 -16.82 3.53 -7.18
CA TYR A 464 -15.38 3.66 -7.03
C TYR A 464 -14.68 3.66 -8.40
N GLU A 465 -13.89 4.68 -8.67
CA GLU A 465 -13.25 4.92 -9.97
C GLU A 465 -12.41 3.74 -10.49
N MET A 466 -12.00 2.86 -9.62
CA MET A 466 -11.30 1.61 -10.00
C MET A 466 -12.18 0.71 -10.86
N ILE A 467 -13.47 0.63 -10.59
CA ILE A 467 -14.38 -0.27 -11.33
C ILE A 467 -14.41 0.08 -12.81
N PRO A 468 -14.82 1.31 -13.20
CA PRO A 468 -14.80 1.68 -14.61
C PRO A 468 -13.39 1.68 -15.21
N GLY A 469 -12.38 2.11 -14.47
CA GLY A 469 -10.99 2.11 -14.92
C GLY A 469 -10.48 0.70 -15.27
N PHE A 470 -10.71 -0.26 -14.38
CA PHE A 470 -10.30 -1.66 -14.58
C PHE A 470 -11.03 -2.32 -15.73
N LEU A 471 -12.35 -2.12 -15.82
CA LEU A 471 -13.17 -2.71 -16.87
C LEU A 471 -12.85 -2.12 -18.25
N LEU A 472 -12.78 -0.80 -18.38
CA LEU A 472 -12.44 -0.13 -19.65
C LEU A 472 -11.03 -0.49 -20.10
N ALA A 473 -10.04 -0.50 -19.20
CA ALA A 473 -8.69 -0.94 -19.53
C ALA A 473 -8.70 -2.37 -20.08
N THR A 474 -9.41 -3.29 -19.42
CA THR A 474 -9.52 -4.69 -19.87
C THR A 474 -10.12 -4.77 -21.28
N LEU A 475 -11.21 -4.08 -21.52
CA LEU A 475 -11.88 -4.09 -22.83
C LEU A 475 -10.98 -3.50 -23.92
N VAL A 476 -10.30 -2.40 -23.65
CA VAL A 476 -9.38 -1.76 -24.60
C VAL A 476 -8.18 -2.65 -24.90
N ILE A 477 -7.59 -3.30 -23.89
CA ILE A 477 -6.50 -4.27 -24.11
C ILE A 477 -6.96 -5.37 -25.07
N ILE A 478 -8.13 -5.96 -24.83
CA ILE A 478 -8.65 -7.06 -25.64
C ILE A 478 -8.93 -6.56 -27.07
N ALA A 479 -9.64 -5.44 -27.22
CA ALA A 479 -9.99 -4.89 -28.53
C ALA A 479 -8.75 -4.55 -29.36
N ILE A 480 -7.83 -3.75 -28.81
CA ILE A 480 -6.60 -3.34 -29.51
C ILE A 480 -5.71 -4.54 -29.82
N SER A 481 -5.57 -5.48 -28.88
CA SER A 481 -4.76 -6.69 -29.14
C SER A 481 -5.36 -7.55 -30.25
N LEU A 482 -6.68 -7.68 -30.36
CA LEU A 482 -7.33 -8.44 -31.44
C LEU A 482 -7.23 -7.74 -32.80
N LEU A 483 -7.30 -6.41 -32.82
CA LEU A 483 -7.21 -5.60 -34.03
C LEU A 483 -5.78 -5.41 -34.52
N SER A 484 -4.77 -5.56 -33.65
CA SER A 484 -3.37 -5.44 -33.99
C SER A 484 -2.80 -6.75 -34.59
N SER A 485 -1.64 -6.69 -35.24
CA SER A 485 -0.87 -7.90 -35.62
C SER A 485 -0.54 -8.77 -34.41
N LYS A 486 -0.46 -10.07 -34.60
CA LYS A 486 -0.06 -11.01 -33.53
C LYS A 486 1.36 -10.69 -33.04
N PRO A 487 1.66 -10.95 -31.77
CA PRO A 487 3.04 -10.93 -31.30
C PRO A 487 3.92 -11.82 -32.17
N ASP A 488 5.19 -11.48 -32.30
CA ASP A 488 6.16 -12.28 -33.05
C ASP A 488 6.35 -13.69 -32.45
N ALA A 489 6.98 -14.57 -33.21
CA ALA A 489 7.17 -15.97 -32.81
C ALA A 489 8.05 -16.08 -31.55
N GLU A 490 9.05 -15.25 -31.39
CA GLU A 490 9.98 -15.25 -30.25
C GLU A 490 9.23 -14.86 -28.95
N THR A 491 8.41 -13.80 -28.98
CA THR A 491 7.57 -13.37 -27.86
C THR A 491 6.60 -14.47 -27.45
N GLN A 492 6.00 -15.18 -28.43
CA GLN A 492 5.07 -16.26 -28.15
C GLN A 492 5.77 -17.50 -27.56
N GLU A 493 6.95 -17.85 -28.08
CA GLU A 493 7.77 -18.96 -27.57
C GLU A 493 8.25 -18.70 -26.14
N THR A 494 8.70 -17.46 -25.85
CA THR A 494 9.10 -17.05 -24.50
C THR A 494 7.95 -17.18 -23.51
N PHE A 495 6.73 -16.80 -23.91
CA PHE A 495 5.55 -16.99 -23.09
C PHE A 495 5.27 -18.47 -22.78
N GLU A 496 5.36 -19.35 -23.79
CA GLU A 496 5.13 -20.80 -23.62
C GLU A 496 6.19 -21.44 -22.72
N LYS A 497 7.47 -21.10 -22.92
CA LYS A 497 8.58 -21.55 -22.07
C LYS A 497 8.39 -21.14 -20.61
N ALA A 498 8.01 -19.88 -20.37
CA ALA A 498 7.73 -19.39 -19.03
C ALA A 498 6.52 -20.10 -18.40
N GLN A 499 5.48 -20.38 -19.18
CA GLN A 499 4.31 -21.14 -18.73
C GLN A 499 4.66 -22.58 -18.33
N GLU A 500 5.49 -23.24 -19.13
CA GLU A 500 5.96 -24.61 -18.85
C GLU A 500 6.86 -24.64 -17.62
N ALA A 501 7.82 -23.70 -17.53
CA ALA A 501 8.70 -23.56 -16.37
C ALA A 501 7.91 -23.32 -15.08
N TYR A 502 6.85 -22.50 -15.13
CA TYR A 502 5.97 -22.28 -13.98
C TYR A 502 5.25 -23.55 -13.56
N LYS A 503 4.71 -24.35 -14.53
CA LYS A 503 4.06 -25.63 -14.23
C LYS A 503 5.02 -26.62 -13.57
N ASN A 504 6.27 -26.64 -14.01
CA ASN A 504 7.30 -27.55 -13.46
C ASN A 504 7.82 -27.08 -12.07
N ALA A 505 7.61 -25.80 -11.70
CA ALA A 505 8.03 -25.23 -10.42
C ALA A 505 6.97 -25.37 -9.30
N LEU A 506 5.73 -25.75 -9.62
CA LEU A 506 4.65 -25.98 -8.66
C LEU A 506 4.85 -27.28 -7.88
#